data_b3bb4514b6012d7f187f5f94c2bb6901
#
_entry.id   b3bb4514b6012d7f187f5f94c2bb6901
#
_cell.length_a   1.000
_cell.length_b   1.000
_cell.length_c   1.000
_cell.angle_alpha   90.00
_cell.angle_beta   90.00
_cell.angle_gamma   90.00
#
_symmetry.space_group_name_H-M   'P 1'
#
loop_
_entity.id
_entity.type
_entity.pdbx_description
1 polymer ?
#
loop_
_entity_poly.entity_id
_entity_poly.type
_entity_poly.pdbx_seq_one_letter_code
_entity_poly.pdbx_strand_id
1 'polypeptide(L)'
;IYNRHGFDKHVTVYMKKYPEKHCVGVQFDIDDFKLINDIYGHASGDKALQILAESMRKFFPDHAVLGRNGGDEFCIFLPDCTCKEAEEKLVQFTKQKRFFVYEGEERAFNISLGYAEYPVHAKSQLQLMHCADAALYEVKLRGKKGSLVYDEGFDPEVRTQLGFALRDISENLPGAFIIYKADYTDDEILFANSELIRLAGCENIEEFMTYTQRSFRSLIREDEREGVEQSIWQQIGTGQCNDYVHFYLKKKDGTYLKVLDHGRIVESGHYGKVFYVLIMDWDSMKEKYRDSL
;
A
#
# COMPACT_ATOMS: atom_id res chain seq x y z
N ILE A 1 17.92 20.50 1.50
CA ILE A 1 18.03 19.06 1.27
C ILE A 1 18.52 18.79 -0.16
N TYR A 2 19.14 17.66 -0.40
CA TYR A 2 19.67 17.30 -1.71
C TYR A 2 18.58 16.81 -2.67
N ASN A 3 18.81 16.95 -3.98
CA ASN A 3 18.09 16.18 -4.97
C ASN A 3 18.63 14.74 -5.01
N ARG A 4 17.99 13.85 -5.76
CA ARG A 4 18.35 12.43 -5.90
C ARG A 4 19.86 12.24 -6.18
N HIS A 5 20.39 12.92 -7.19
CA HIS A 5 21.79 12.79 -7.57
C HIS A 5 22.76 13.25 -6.44
N GLY A 6 22.45 14.36 -5.79
CA GLY A 6 23.24 14.87 -4.66
C GLY A 6 23.20 13.92 -3.46
N PHE A 7 22.03 13.38 -3.13
CA PHE A 7 21.86 12.40 -2.07
C PHE A 7 22.69 11.14 -2.34
N ASP A 8 22.51 10.53 -3.52
CA ASP A 8 23.22 9.32 -3.92
C ASP A 8 24.73 9.47 -3.88
N LYS A 9 25.23 10.62 -4.35
CA LYS A 9 26.67 10.94 -4.31
C LYS A 9 27.21 10.96 -2.88
N HIS A 10 26.52 11.65 -1.96
CA HIS A 10 26.99 11.78 -0.57
C HIS A 10 26.96 10.44 0.16
N VAL A 11 25.89 9.67 -0.01
CA VAL A 11 25.74 8.33 0.61
C VAL A 11 26.81 7.38 0.05
N THR A 12 27.01 7.35 -1.28
CA THR A 12 28.02 6.49 -1.91
C THR A 12 29.44 6.82 -1.40
N VAL A 13 29.78 8.11 -1.29
CA VAL A 13 31.08 8.52 -0.78
C VAL A 13 31.27 8.09 0.67
N TYR A 14 30.24 8.26 1.51
CA TYR A 14 30.31 7.83 2.90
C TYR A 14 30.49 6.32 3.04
N MET A 15 29.66 5.52 2.39
CA MET A 15 29.70 4.05 2.48
C MET A 15 31.01 3.47 1.94
N LYS A 16 31.58 4.06 0.87
CA LYS A 16 32.89 3.68 0.37
C LYS A 16 34.03 4.00 1.33
N LYS A 17 33.92 5.12 2.03
CA LYS A 17 34.95 5.55 2.99
C LYS A 17 34.91 4.76 4.30
N TYR A 18 33.74 4.32 4.70
CA TYR A 18 33.48 3.64 5.97
C TYR A 18 32.66 2.36 5.78
N PRO A 19 33.21 1.34 5.08
CA PRO A 19 32.45 0.14 4.72
C PRO A 19 32.02 -0.73 5.91
N GLU A 20 32.70 -0.58 7.07
CA GLU A 20 32.40 -1.35 8.29
C GLU A 20 31.40 -0.65 9.23
N LYS A 21 31.04 0.60 8.93
CA LYS A 21 30.13 1.33 9.82
C LYS A 21 28.67 1.04 9.53
N HIS A 22 27.90 0.91 10.60
CA HIS A 22 26.47 0.84 10.50
C HIS A 22 25.88 2.15 10.02
N CYS A 23 24.88 2.10 9.20
CA CYS A 23 24.11 3.28 8.79
C CYS A 23 22.67 2.88 8.45
N VAL A 24 21.75 3.86 8.61
CA VAL A 24 20.33 3.64 8.35
C VAL A 24 19.90 4.45 7.13
N GLY A 25 19.32 3.76 6.17
CA GLY A 25 18.62 4.35 5.03
C GLY A 25 17.12 4.42 5.32
N VAL A 26 16.51 5.56 5.00
CA VAL A 26 15.09 5.84 5.25
C VAL A 26 14.45 6.33 3.97
N GLN A 27 13.29 5.78 3.64
CA GLN A 27 12.40 6.26 2.59
C GLN A 27 11.05 6.66 3.20
N PHE A 28 10.47 7.75 2.75
CA PHE A 28 9.16 8.19 3.23
C PHE A 28 8.51 9.16 2.26
N ASP A 29 7.19 9.31 2.37
CA ASP A 29 6.40 10.23 1.57
C ASP A 29 5.26 10.87 2.38
N ILE A 30 4.58 11.83 1.76
CA ILE A 30 3.37 12.45 2.29
C ILE A 30 2.18 11.54 1.96
N ASP A 31 1.47 11.11 2.99
CA ASP A 31 0.26 10.33 2.83
C ASP A 31 -0.79 11.11 2.04
N ASP A 32 -1.36 10.47 1.01
CA ASP A 32 -2.42 11.05 0.18
C ASP A 32 -2.05 12.38 -0.50
N PHE A 33 -0.77 12.56 -0.87
CA PHE A 33 -0.29 13.79 -1.48
C PHE A 33 -1.05 14.20 -2.74
N LYS A 34 -1.42 13.23 -3.58
CA LYS A 34 -2.27 13.49 -4.75
C LYS A 34 -3.61 14.11 -4.34
N LEU A 35 -4.23 13.59 -3.28
CA LEU A 35 -5.50 14.13 -2.76
C LEU A 35 -5.34 15.57 -2.25
N ILE A 36 -4.19 15.89 -1.63
CA ILE A 36 -3.88 17.29 -1.24
C ILE A 36 -3.87 18.18 -2.49
N ASN A 37 -3.21 17.76 -3.57
CA ASN A 37 -3.19 18.50 -4.82
C ASN A 37 -4.57 18.63 -5.47
N ASP A 38 -5.34 17.56 -5.49
CA ASP A 38 -6.65 17.50 -6.15
C ASP A 38 -7.70 18.34 -5.41
N ILE A 39 -7.68 18.36 -4.08
CA ILE A 39 -8.66 19.12 -3.26
C ILE A 39 -8.21 20.57 -3.03
N TYR A 40 -6.94 20.79 -2.70
CA TYR A 40 -6.43 22.10 -2.23
C TYR A 40 -5.53 22.80 -3.25
N GLY A 41 -5.34 22.18 -4.42
CA GLY A 41 -4.50 22.70 -5.50
C GLY A 41 -3.00 22.47 -5.29
N HIS A 42 -2.24 22.53 -6.40
CA HIS A 42 -0.79 22.29 -6.41
C HIS A 42 0.00 23.24 -5.51
N ALA A 43 -0.45 24.47 -5.31
CA ALA A 43 0.19 25.42 -4.42
C ALA A 43 0.18 24.94 -2.94
N SER A 44 -0.89 24.26 -2.52
CA SER A 44 -0.98 23.63 -1.19
C SER A 44 -0.10 22.40 -1.07
N GLY A 45 0.00 21.59 -2.11
CA GLY A 45 0.95 20.48 -2.19
C GLY A 45 2.40 20.95 -2.11
N ASP A 46 2.77 22.00 -2.84
CA ASP A 46 4.11 22.61 -2.77
C ASP A 46 4.41 23.13 -1.36
N LYS A 47 3.41 23.69 -0.69
CA LYS A 47 3.55 24.14 0.69
C LYS A 47 3.77 22.98 1.66
N ALA A 48 3.03 21.88 1.52
CA ALA A 48 3.23 20.67 2.31
C ALA A 48 4.64 20.09 2.13
N LEU A 49 5.16 20.05 0.89
CA LEU A 49 6.53 19.64 0.59
C LEU A 49 7.58 20.53 1.24
N GLN A 50 7.39 21.85 1.21
CA GLN A 50 8.28 22.81 1.86
C GLN A 50 8.31 22.62 3.39
N ILE A 51 7.14 22.49 4.01
CA ILE A 51 6.99 22.27 5.45
C ILE A 51 7.68 20.96 5.86
N LEU A 52 7.51 19.89 5.07
CA LEU A 52 8.19 18.63 5.34
C LEU A 52 9.71 18.76 5.24
N ALA A 53 10.23 19.40 4.19
CA ALA A 53 11.67 19.64 4.02
C ALA A 53 12.27 20.48 5.16
N GLU A 54 11.56 21.49 5.64
CA GLU A 54 11.96 22.31 6.80
C GLU A 54 11.93 21.50 8.10
N SER A 55 10.88 20.67 8.29
CA SER A 55 10.75 19.77 9.43
C SER A 55 11.95 18.81 9.51
N MET A 56 12.36 18.22 8.36
CA MET A 56 13.55 17.38 8.29
C MET A 56 14.81 18.10 8.77
N ARG A 57 15.08 19.30 8.24
CA ARG A 57 16.28 20.08 8.60
C ARG A 57 16.34 20.44 10.07
N LYS A 58 15.19 20.68 10.70
CA LYS A 58 15.10 21.03 12.13
C LYS A 58 15.22 19.81 13.04
N PHE A 59 14.80 18.66 12.56
CA PHE A 59 14.68 17.47 13.41
C PHE A 59 15.91 16.56 13.36
N PHE A 60 16.53 16.42 12.19
CA PHE A 60 17.70 15.55 12.02
C PHE A 60 19.02 16.31 12.23
N PRO A 61 20.07 15.60 12.70
CA PRO A 61 21.37 16.24 12.93
C PRO A 61 22.05 16.65 11.63
N ASP A 62 22.98 17.59 11.69
CA ASP A 62 23.69 18.16 10.52
C ASP A 62 24.50 17.12 9.72
N HIS A 63 24.90 16.00 10.33
CA HIS A 63 25.60 14.93 9.66
C HIS A 63 24.67 13.96 8.91
N ALA A 64 23.36 14.05 9.11
CA ALA A 64 22.40 13.28 8.31
C ALA A 64 22.35 13.81 6.87
N VAL A 65 22.29 12.92 5.90
CA VAL A 65 22.08 13.29 4.51
C VAL A 65 20.58 13.29 4.24
N LEU A 66 20.03 14.45 3.90
CA LEU A 66 18.59 14.64 3.67
C LEU A 66 18.34 14.87 2.17
N GLY A 67 17.43 14.11 1.57
CA GLY A 67 17.15 14.18 0.14
C GLY A 67 15.66 14.16 -0.22
N ARG A 68 15.37 14.57 -1.46
CA ARG A 68 14.07 14.41 -2.13
C ARG A 68 14.31 13.79 -3.50
N ASN A 69 13.72 12.64 -3.74
CA ASN A 69 13.92 11.88 -4.98
C ASN A 69 13.07 12.41 -6.14
N GLY A 70 11.93 13.03 -5.83
CA GLY A 70 10.96 13.57 -6.78
C GLY A 70 9.54 13.51 -6.20
N GLY A 71 8.59 14.25 -6.77
CA GLY A 71 7.22 14.23 -6.27
C GLY A 71 7.13 14.46 -4.77
N ASP A 72 6.51 13.54 -4.06
CA ASP A 72 6.37 13.50 -2.61
C ASP A 72 7.37 12.56 -1.89
N GLU A 73 8.31 11.96 -2.63
CA GLU A 73 9.29 11.01 -2.11
C GLU A 73 10.50 11.70 -1.49
N PHE A 74 10.76 11.42 -0.23
CA PHE A 74 11.88 11.91 0.54
C PHE A 74 12.75 10.78 1.05
N CYS A 75 14.02 11.07 1.32
CA CYS A 75 14.97 10.11 1.85
C CYS A 75 15.90 10.73 2.90
N ILE A 76 16.32 9.89 3.83
CA ILE A 76 17.31 10.23 4.86
C ILE A 76 18.35 9.13 4.90
N PHE A 77 19.60 9.52 5.09
CA PHE A 77 20.66 8.61 5.44
C PHE A 77 21.27 9.06 6.78
N LEU A 78 21.27 8.16 7.75
CA LEU A 78 21.84 8.37 9.07
C LEU A 78 23.17 7.61 9.17
N PRO A 79 24.31 8.29 9.06
CA PRO A 79 25.60 7.67 9.20
C PRO A 79 25.89 7.28 10.65
N ASP A 80 26.68 6.22 10.83
CA ASP A 80 27.17 5.77 12.15
C ASP A 80 26.01 5.51 13.14
N CYS A 81 24.96 4.82 12.66
CA CYS A 81 23.72 4.61 13.37
C CYS A 81 23.11 3.24 13.05
N THR A 82 22.57 2.55 14.05
CA THR A 82 21.80 1.31 13.90
C THR A 82 20.30 1.61 13.84
N CYS A 83 19.50 0.65 13.32
CA CYS A 83 18.04 0.78 13.33
C CYS A 83 17.47 0.95 14.73
N LYS A 84 18.04 0.25 15.72
CA LYS A 84 17.63 0.34 17.12
C LYS A 84 17.84 1.76 17.71
N GLU A 85 18.94 2.40 17.35
CA GLU A 85 19.24 3.77 17.79
C GLU A 85 18.38 4.82 17.05
N ALA A 86 18.05 4.55 15.78
CA ALA A 86 17.23 5.44 14.96
C ALA A 86 15.73 5.35 15.29
N GLU A 87 15.24 4.21 15.76
CA GLU A 87 13.82 3.87 15.89
C GLU A 87 13.01 4.93 16.63
N GLU A 88 13.40 5.27 17.86
CA GLU A 88 12.67 6.26 18.66
C GLU A 88 12.56 7.60 17.93
N LYS A 89 13.65 8.05 17.33
CA LYS A 89 13.71 9.31 16.58
C LYS A 89 12.83 9.28 15.34
N LEU A 90 12.84 8.17 14.58
CA LEU A 90 12.00 8.00 13.39
C LEU A 90 10.52 7.93 13.75
N VAL A 91 10.16 7.21 14.82
CA VAL A 91 8.78 7.18 15.35
C VAL A 91 8.34 8.57 15.80
N GLN A 92 9.18 9.31 16.50
CA GLN A 92 8.86 10.70 16.90
C GLN A 92 8.69 11.60 15.67
N PHE A 93 9.51 11.44 14.65
CA PHE A 93 9.40 12.22 13.42
C PHE A 93 8.08 11.96 12.69
N THR A 94 7.62 10.71 12.60
CA THR A 94 6.32 10.40 11.97
C THR A 94 5.14 10.97 12.75
N LYS A 95 5.21 11.00 14.07
CA LYS A 95 4.16 11.52 14.96
C LYS A 95 4.07 13.06 15.02
N GLN A 96 5.03 13.78 14.43
CA GLN A 96 4.95 15.24 14.39
C GLN A 96 3.71 15.70 13.62
N LYS A 97 2.96 16.60 14.24
CA LYS A 97 1.83 17.26 13.57
C LYS A 97 2.36 18.27 12.57
N ARG A 98 1.93 18.19 11.33
CA ARG A 98 2.28 19.09 10.23
C ARG A 98 1.03 19.65 9.62
N PHE A 99 1.03 20.96 9.34
CA PHE A 99 -0.13 21.68 8.81
C PHE A 99 0.31 22.60 7.69
N PHE A 100 -0.50 22.69 6.65
CA PHE A 100 -0.47 23.80 5.70
C PHE A 100 -1.73 24.64 5.84
N VAL A 101 -1.69 25.90 5.40
CA VAL A 101 -2.86 26.80 5.46
C VAL A 101 -3.53 26.83 4.10
N TYR A 102 -4.84 26.60 4.09
CA TYR A 102 -5.70 26.74 2.91
C TYR A 102 -6.95 27.53 3.29
N GLU A 103 -7.23 28.64 2.59
CA GLU A 103 -8.36 29.55 2.85
C GLU A 103 -8.44 30.03 4.30
N GLY A 104 -7.28 30.26 4.95
CA GLY A 104 -7.19 30.71 6.34
C GLY A 104 -7.32 29.60 7.38
N GLU A 105 -7.54 28.35 7.00
CA GLU A 105 -7.64 27.20 7.89
C GLU A 105 -6.42 26.28 7.81
N GLU A 106 -6.03 25.74 8.97
CA GLU A 106 -4.97 24.74 9.03
C GLU A 106 -5.47 23.37 8.58
N ARG A 107 -4.75 22.75 7.65
CA ARG A 107 -4.99 21.40 7.15
C ARG A 107 -3.83 20.50 7.51
N ALA A 108 -4.09 19.45 8.26
CA ALA A 108 -3.07 18.50 8.68
C ALA A 108 -2.70 17.55 7.55
N PHE A 109 -1.43 17.12 7.52
CA PHE A 109 -0.98 16.01 6.70
C PHE A 109 -0.05 15.08 7.48
N ASN A 110 0.00 13.83 7.05
CA ASN A 110 0.80 12.79 7.67
C ASN A 110 1.86 12.27 6.71
N ILE A 111 2.78 11.46 7.22
CA ILE A 111 3.80 10.77 6.46
C ILE A 111 3.84 9.30 6.85
N SER A 112 4.23 8.46 5.90
CA SER A 112 4.60 7.06 6.11
C SER A 112 6.08 6.91 5.87
N LEU A 113 6.77 6.05 6.66
CA LEU A 113 8.21 5.94 6.68
C LEU A 113 8.65 4.47 6.79
N GLY A 114 9.58 4.06 5.92
CA GLY A 114 10.27 2.78 6.01
C GLY A 114 11.77 2.98 6.17
N TYR A 115 12.45 2.09 6.90
CA TYR A 115 13.88 2.18 7.12
C TYR A 115 14.58 0.84 7.20
N ALA A 116 15.86 0.82 6.84
CA ALA A 116 16.70 -0.37 6.82
C ALA A 116 18.11 -0.03 7.29
N GLU A 117 18.88 -1.06 7.69
CA GLU A 117 20.23 -0.94 8.24
C GLU A 117 21.26 -1.61 7.33
N TYR A 118 22.34 -0.92 7.06
CA TYR A 118 23.57 -1.49 6.51
C TYR A 118 24.57 -1.77 7.65
N PRO A 119 25.28 -2.91 7.66
CA PRO A 119 25.27 -3.99 6.69
C PRO A 119 24.27 -5.12 6.98
N VAL A 120 23.36 -4.95 7.93
CA VAL A 120 22.43 -5.99 8.43
C VAL A 120 21.45 -6.43 7.33
N HIS A 121 20.70 -5.47 6.76
CA HIS A 121 19.67 -5.74 5.76
C HIS A 121 20.15 -5.57 4.31
N ALA A 122 21.32 -4.96 4.11
CA ALA A 122 21.81 -4.60 2.79
C ALA A 122 23.33 -4.61 2.71
N LYS A 123 23.87 -4.90 1.50
CA LYS A 123 25.30 -4.91 1.22
C LYS A 123 25.74 -3.76 0.30
N SER A 124 24.82 -2.93 -0.13
CA SER A 124 25.06 -1.77 -0.99
C SER A 124 24.05 -0.65 -0.70
N GLN A 125 24.39 0.58 -1.13
CA GLN A 125 23.45 1.70 -1.06
C GLN A 125 22.12 1.41 -1.77
N LEU A 126 22.19 0.87 -2.97
CA LEU A 126 21.00 0.55 -3.76
C LEU A 126 20.10 -0.43 -3.00
N GLN A 127 20.67 -1.49 -2.46
CA GLN A 127 19.93 -2.46 -1.68
C GLN A 127 19.39 -1.88 -0.38
N LEU A 128 20.15 -0.99 0.31
CA LEU A 128 19.71 -0.32 1.52
C LEU A 128 18.44 0.53 1.28
N MET A 129 18.46 1.33 0.22
CA MET A 129 17.30 2.16 -0.12
C MET A 129 16.13 1.33 -0.63
N HIS A 130 16.38 0.21 -1.30
CA HIS A 130 15.36 -0.76 -1.69
C HIS A 130 14.67 -1.42 -0.48
N CYS A 131 15.45 -1.84 0.52
CA CYS A 131 14.90 -2.39 1.76
C CYS A 131 14.06 -1.36 2.53
N ALA A 132 14.52 -0.09 2.57
CA ALA A 132 13.76 0.99 3.19
C ALA A 132 12.43 1.28 2.46
N ASP A 133 12.45 1.26 1.13
CA ASP A 133 11.24 1.41 0.30
C ASP A 133 10.26 0.26 0.52
N ALA A 134 10.80 -0.96 0.64
CA ALA A 134 10.04 -2.14 0.98
C ALA A 134 9.30 -1.99 2.31
N ALA A 135 9.96 -1.48 3.34
CA ALA A 135 9.35 -1.21 4.63
C ALA A 135 8.31 -0.08 4.56
N LEU A 136 8.57 0.99 3.80
CA LEU A 136 7.61 2.07 3.55
C LEU A 136 6.31 1.56 2.93
N TYR A 137 6.42 0.69 1.93
CA TYR A 137 5.26 0.07 1.31
C TYR A 137 4.42 -0.71 2.33
N GLU A 138 5.07 -1.47 3.20
CA GLU A 138 4.38 -2.22 4.26
C GLU A 138 3.64 -1.29 5.25
N VAL A 139 4.22 -0.13 5.58
CA VAL A 139 3.50 0.90 6.36
C VAL A 139 2.22 1.35 5.65
N LYS A 140 2.31 1.56 4.33
CA LYS A 140 1.14 1.97 3.53
C LYS A 140 0.05 0.91 3.50
N LEU A 141 0.43 -0.36 3.42
CA LEU A 141 -0.52 -1.49 3.49
C LEU A 141 -1.21 -1.60 4.86
N ARG A 142 -0.51 -1.25 5.94
CA ARG A 142 -1.03 -1.30 7.32
C ARG A 142 -1.86 -0.09 7.72
N GLY A 143 -2.24 0.77 6.78
CA GLY A 143 -3.12 1.93 7.05
C GLY A 143 -2.40 3.27 7.12
N LYS A 144 -1.12 3.36 6.69
CA LYS A 144 -0.33 4.60 6.67
C LYS A 144 0.00 5.16 8.06
N LYS A 145 0.54 6.39 8.13
CA LYS A 145 0.80 7.15 9.39
C LYS A 145 1.72 6.46 10.39
N GLY A 146 2.78 5.83 9.93
CA GLY A 146 3.67 5.08 10.80
C GLY A 146 5.08 4.93 10.26
N SER A 147 5.88 4.15 10.98
CA SER A 147 7.22 3.78 10.57
C SER A 147 7.47 2.29 10.81
N LEU A 148 8.17 1.62 9.90
CA LEU A 148 8.58 0.23 10.05
C LEU A 148 10.05 0.07 9.67
N VAL A 149 10.74 -0.78 10.43
CA VAL A 149 12.03 -1.34 10.03
C VAL A 149 11.80 -2.42 8.97
N TYR A 150 12.72 -2.54 8.04
CA TYR A 150 12.72 -3.62 7.07
C TYR A 150 12.83 -4.99 7.76
N ASP A 151 12.05 -5.93 7.28
CA ASP A 151 12.12 -7.34 7.64
C ASP A 151 12.28 -8.17 6.35
N GLU A 152 13.06 -9.27 6.42
CA GLU A 152 13.30 -10.13 5.24
C GLU A 152 12.01 -10.77 4.69
N GLY A 153 10.96 -10.86 5.51
CA GLY A 153 9.63 -11.27 5.08
C GLY A 153 8.92 -10.24 4.18
N PHE A 154 9.47 -9.04 4.06
CA PHE A 154 8.97 -8.02 3.12
C PHE A 154 9.61 -8.25 1.75
N ASP A 155 9.00 -9.03 0.86
CA ASP A 155 9.57 -9.40 -0.45
C ASP A 155 9.60 -8.22 -1.43
N PRO A 156 10.81 -7.75 -1.85
CA PRO A 156 10.96 -6.63 -2.77
C PRO A 156 10.54 -6.94 -4.22
N GLU A 157 10.65 -8.20 -4.69
CA GLU A 157 10.37 -8.54 -6.09
C GLU A 157 8.87 -8.57 -6.39
N VAL A 158 8.05 -9.04 -5.47
CA VAL A 158 6.58 -9.00 -5.57
C VAL A 158 6.07 -7.55 -5.59
N ARG A 159 6.79 -6.64 -4.94
CA ARG A 159 6.43 -5.23 -4.80
C ARG A 159 6.60 -4.42 -6.07
N THR A 160 7.67 -4.64 -6.83
CA THR A 160 7.95 -3.85 -8.04
C THR A 160 6.94 -4.14 -9.14
N GLN A 161 6.44 -5.37 -9.22
CA GLN A 161 5.42 -5.76 -10.22
C GLN A 161 3.97 -5.55 -9.76
N LEU A 162 3.67 -5.78 -8.47
CA LEU A 162 2.31 -5.70 -7.94
C LEU A 162 1.99 -4.34 -7.30
N GLY A 163 2.93 -3.72 -6.59
CA GLY A 163 2.66 -2.50 -5.81
C GLY A 163 2.37 -1.27 -6.66
N PHE A 164 3.12 -1.06 -7.73
CA PHE A 164 2.94 0.09 -8.60
C PHE A 164 1.74 -0.07 -9.53
N ALA A 165 1.62 -1.25 -10.15
CA ALA A 165 0.52 -1.54 -11.07
C ALA A 165 -0.82 -1.77 -10.36
N LEU A 166 -0.84 -2.41 -9.17
CA LEU A 166 -2.08 -2.70 -8.45
C LEU A 166 -2.71 -1.47 -7.82
N ARG A 167 -1.92 -0.58 -7.23
CA ARG A 167 -2.45 0.63 -6.63
C ARG A 167 -3.07 1.55 -7.68
N ASP A 168 -2.35 1.80 -8.79
CA ASP A 168 -2.85 2.64 -9.87
C ASP A 168 -4.04 2.00 -10.59
N ILE A 169 -4.01 0.67 -10.77
CA ILE A 169 -5.12 -0.07 -11.39
C ILE A 169 -6.30 -0.15 -10.43
N SER A 170 -6.07 -0.48 -9.16
CA SER A 170 -7.16 -0.75 -8.22
C SER A 170 -7.95 0.50 -7.80
N GLU A 171 -7.28 1.66 -7.69
CA GLU A 171 -7.95 2.93 -7.39
C GLU A 171 -8.68 3.49 -8.63
N ASN A 172 -8.31 3.05 -9.85
CA ASN A 172 -8.91 3.50 -11.11
C ASN A 172 -9.77 2.43 -11.80
N LEU A 173 -9.90 1.22 -11.26
CA LEU A 173 -10.84 0.23 -11.79
C LEU A 173 -12.29 0.66 -11.50
N PRO A 174 -13.16 0.67 -12.54
CA PRO A 174 -14.58 0.92 -12.33
C PRO A 174 -15.26 -0.33 -11.77
N GLY A 175 -15.15 -0.55 -10.46
CA GLY A 175 -15.78 -1.68 -9.77
C GLY A 175 -15.03 -2.16 -8.55
N ALA A 176 -15.70 -3.00 -7.77
CA ALA A 176 -15.10 -3.64 -6.61
C ALA A 176 -14.11 -4.71 -7.07
N PHE A 177 -12.91 -4.71 -6.47
CA PHE A 177 -11.83 -5.62 -6.85
C PHE A 177 -11.19 -6.28 -5.64
N ILE A 178 -10.92 -7.57 -5.75
CA ILE A 178 -10.32 -8.37 -4.69
C ILE A 178 -9.27 -9.33 -5.25
N ILE A 179 -8.24 -9.61 -4.46
CA ILE A 179 -7.29 -10.70 -4.68
C ILE A 179 -7.29 -11.59 -3.46
N TYR A 180 -7.43 -12.89 -3.66
CA TYR A 180 -7.37 -13.87 -2.59
C TYR A 180 -6.66 -15.16 -3.05
N LYS A 181 -6.18 -15.96 -2.11
CA LYS A 181 -5.51 -17.22 -2.40
C LYS A 181 -6.47 -18.22 -3.08
N ALA A 182 -5.99 -18.87 -4.12
CA ALA A 182 -6.74 -19.88 -4.84
C ALA A 182 -6.45 -21.26 -4.23
N ASP A 183 -6.92 -21.47 -3.00
CA ASP A 183 -6.79 -22.72 -2.27
C ASP A 183 -8.12 -23.08 -1.58
N TYR A 184 -8.51 -24.34 -1.61
CA TYR A 184 -9.77 -24.82 -1.01
C TYR A 184 -9.84 -24.65 0.51
N THR A 185 -8.69 -24.63 1.17
CA THR A 185 -8.57 -24.59 2.62
C THR A 185 -8.10 -23.25 3.14
N ASP A 186 -7.54 -22.40 2.24
CA ASP A 186 -6.97 -21.10 2.58
C ASP A 186 -7.32 -20.08 1.48
N ASP A 187 -8.46 -19.43 1.64
CA ASP A 187 -8.99 -18.38 0.77
C ASP A 187 -8.65 -16.97 1.28
N GLU A 188 -7.49 -16.83 1.91
CA GLU A 188 -7.06 -15.58 2.53
C GLU A 188 -7.10 -14.41 1.55
N ILE A 189 -7.79 -13.35 1.95
CA ILE A 189 -7.83 -12.09 1.21
C ILE A 189 -6.48 -11.39 1.33
N LEU A 190 -5.83 -11.20 0.19
CA LEU A 190 -4.54 -10.53 0.08
C LEU A 190 -4.70 -9.03 -0.22
N PHE A 191 -5.76 -8.67 -0.94
CA PHE A 191 -6.03 -7.30 -1.36
C PHE A 191 -7.52 -7.05 -1.58
N ALA A 192 -7.99 -5.85 -1.23
CA ALA A 192 -9.31 -5.34 -1.59
C ALA A 192 -9.21 -3.84 -1.88
N ASN A 193 -9.86 -3.36 -2.96
CA ASN A 193 -9.88 -1.93 -3.25
C ASN A 193 -10.94 -1.18 -2.45
N SER A 194 -10.86 0.14 -2.45
CA SER A 194 -11.78 1.02 -1.71
C SER A 194 -13.24 0.82 -2.11
N GLU A 195 -13.51 0.48 -3.37
CA GLU A 195 -14.87 0.22 -3.86
C GLU A 195 -15.47 -1.04 -3.25
N LEU A 196 -14.71 -2.14 -3.11
CA LEU A 196 -15.18 -3.34 -2.44
C LEU A 196 -15.42 -3.11 -0.94
N ILE A 197 -14.51 -2.37 -0.29
CA ILE A 197 -14.63 -2.02 1.13
C ILE A 197 -15.93 -1.26 1.37
N ARG A 198 -16.22 -0.26 0.52
CA ARG A 198 -17.47 0.51 0.54
C ARG A 198 -18.70 -0.36 0.26
N LEU A 199 -18.60 -1.25 -0.74
CA LEU A 199 -19.69 -2.16 -1.12
C LEU A 199 -20.06 -3.11 0.02
N ALA A 200 -19.06 -3.58 0.77
CA ALA A 200 -19.25 -4.42 1.96
C ALA A 200 -19.78 -3.64 3.18
N GLY A 201 -19.87 -2.30 3.10
CA GLY A 201 -20.33 -1.44 4.19
C GLY A 201 -19.29 -1.18 5.27
N CYS A 202 -18.00 -1.26 4.91
CA CYS A 202 -16.87 -0.97 5.81
C CYS A 202 -16.28 0.42 5.50
N GLU A 203 -15.72 1.07 6.53
CA GLU A 203 -15.14 2.41 6.40
C GLU A 203 -13.67 2.39 5.91
N ASN A 204 -12.96 1.31 6.20
CA ASN A 204 -11.54 1.16 5.87
C ASN A 204 -11.12 -0.30 5.75
N ILE A 205 -9.89 -0.53 5.30
CA ILE A 205 -9.35 -1.88 5.08
C ILE A 205 -9.21 -2.70 6.38
N GLU A 206 -8.88 -2.08 7.50
CA GLU A 206 -8.71 -2.77 8.79
C GLU A 206 -10.05 -3.34 9.26
N GLU A 207 -11.09 -2.54 9.15
CA GLU A 207 -12.45 -2.95 9.47
C GLU A 207 -12.92 -4.07 8.53
N PHE A 208 -12.66 -3.93 7.23
CA PHE A 208 -12.99 -4.94 6.23
C PHE A 208 -12.29 -6.27 6.51
N MET A 209 -10.98 -6.26 6.79
CA MET A 209 -10.22 -7.46 7.12
C MET A 209 -10.68 -8.11 8.43
N THR A 210 -11.06 -7.31 9.41
CA THR A 210 -11.64 -7.81 10.68
C THR A 210 -13.01 -8.42 10.46
N TYR A 211 -13.88 -7.73 9.71
CA TYR A 211 -15.23 -8.18 9.37
C TYR A 211 -15.22 -9.50 8.59
N THR A 212 -14.36 -9.61 7.56
CA THR A 212 -14.24 -10.80 6.72
C THR A 212 -13.39 -11.91 7.34
N GLN A 213 -12.73 -11.65 8.48
CA GLN A 213 -11.73 -12.56 9.06
C GLN A 213 -10.66 -12.97 8.02
N ARG A 214 -10.36 -12.09 7.08
CA ARG A 214 -9.47 -12.29 5.93
C ARG A 214 -9.87 -13.42 4.98
N SER A 215 -11.12 -13.90 4.99
CA SER A 215 -11.59 -14.99 4.12
C SER A 215 -12.58 -14.45 3.09
N PHE A 216 -12.37 -14.77 1.81
CA PHE A 216 -13.30 -14.45 0.72
C PHE A 216 -14.67 -15.12 0.94
N ARG A 217 -14.66 -16.37 1.41
CA ARG A 217 -15.85 -17.15 1.74
C ARG A 217 -16.79 -16.44 2.71
N SER A 218 -16.24 -15.61 3.59
CA SER A 218 -17.03 -14.86 4.56
C SER A 218 -17.93 -13.78 3.92
N LEU A 219 -17.56 -13.30 2.73
CA LEU A 219 -18.35 -12.36 1.94
C LEU A 219 -19.56 -13.00 1.26
N ILE A 220 -19.58 -14.33 1.13
CA ILE A 220 -20.67 -15.07 0.48
C ILE A 220 -21.76 -15.40 1.50
N ARG A 221 -23.02 -15.24 1.12
CA ARG A 221 -24.16 -15.67 1.94
C ARG A 221 -24.02 -17.16 2.32
N GLU A 222 -24.26 -17.48 3.57
CA GLU A 222 -23.91 -18.76 4.18
C GLU A 222 -24.50 -19.98 3.45
N ASP A 223 -25.75 -19.89 2.98
CA ASP A 223 -26.44 -20.95 2.27
C ASP A 223 -25.97 -21.15 0.81
N GLU A 224 -25.21 -20.19 0.26
CA GLU A 224 -24.69 -20.27 -1.12
C GLU A 224 -23.22 -20.68 -1.20
N ARG A 225 -22.46 -20.65 -0.08
CA ARG A 225 -21.00 -20.83 -0.05
C ARG A 225 -20.52 -22.06 -0.82
N GLU A 226 -21.06 -23.22 -0.49
CA GLU A 226 -20.63 -24.48 -1.13
C GLU A 226 -20.93 -24.50 -2.62
N GLY A 227 -22.10 -23.99 -3.05
CA GLY A 227 -22.48 -23.94 -4.45
C GLY A 227 -21.63 -22.98 -5.27
N VAL A 228 -21.30 -21.81 -4.70
CA VAL A 228 -20.42 -20.82 -5.33
C VAL A 228 -19.01 -21.37 -5.49
N GLU A 229 -18.44 -21.94 -4.45
CA GLU A 229 -17.11 -22.55 -4.50
C GLU A 229 -17.03 -23.68 -5.51
N GLN A 230 -17.99 -24.60 -5.49
CA GLN A 230 -18.03 -25.68 -6.46
C GLN A 230 -18.10 -25.15 -7.90
N SER A 231 -18.91 -24.11 -8.15
CA SER A 231 -19.01 -23.49 -9.47
C SER A 231 -17.69 -22.87 -9.93
N ILE A 232 -17.01 -22.10 -9.07
CA ILE A 232 -15.70 -21.50 -9.35
C ILE A 232 -14.70 -22.60 -9.74
N TRP A 233 -14.53 -23.60 -8.89
CA TRP A 233 -13.55 -24.65 -9.11
C TRP A 233 -13.88 -25.56 -10.30
N GLN A 234 -15.15 -25.80 -10.59
CA GLN A 234 -15.56 -26.54 -11.78
C GLN A 234 -15.18 -25.79 -13.06
N GLN A 235 -15.42 -24.46 -13.12
CA GLN A 235 -15.06 -23.64 -14.27
C GLN A 235 -13.54 -23.61 -14.48
N ILE A 236 -12.78 -23.44 -13.41
CA ILE A 236 -11.31 -23.44 -13.46
C ILE A 236 -10.76 -24.83 -13.84
N GLY A 237 -11.35 -25.90 -13.31
CA GLY A 237 -10.93 -27.29 -13.58
C GLY A 237 -11.14 -27.74 -15.03
N THR A 238 -12.01 -27.07 -15.79
CA THR A 238 -12.23 -27.34 -17.24
C THR A 238 -11.17 -26.64 -18.12
N GLY A 239 -10.14 -26.05 -17.55
CA GLY A 239 -9.06 -25.36 -18.27
C GLY A 239 -9.37 -23.92 -18.64
N GLN A 240 -10.50 -23.40 -18.19
CA GLN A 240 -10.79 -21.97 -18.27
C GLN A 240 -10.02 -21.25 -17.17
N CYS A 241 -9.31 -20.17 -17.52
CA CYS A 241 -8.63 -19.34 -16.53
C CYS A 241 -9.57 -18.35 -15.84
N ASN A 242 -10.81 -18.25 -16.29
CA ASN A 242 -11.80 -17.29 -15.80
C ASN A 242 -13.05 -18.04 -15.33
N ASP A 243 -13.69 -17.51 -14.30
CA ASP A 243 -15.00 -17.93 -13.82
C ASP A 243 -15.99 -16.75 -13.83
N TYR A 244 -17.28 -17.09 -13.84
CA TYR A 244 -18.39 -16.15 -13.74
C TYR A 244 -19.43 -16.76 -12.81
N VAL A 245 -19.57 -16.16 -11.63
CA VAL A 245 -20.50 -16.69 -10.63
C VAL A 245 -21.36 -15.58 -10.05
N HIS A 246 -22.63 -15.87 -9.85
CA HIS A 246 -23.55 -14.99 -9.14
C HIS A 246 -23.71 -15.46 -7.71
N PHE A 247 -23.66 -14.52 -6.75
CA PHE A 247 -23.98 -14.82 -5.37
C PHE A 247 -24.51 -13.57 -4.63
N TYR A 248 -24.99 -13.77 -3.40
CA TYR A 248 -25.34 -12.67 -2.51
C TYR A 248 -24.17 -12.32 -1.60
N LEU A 249 -23.56 -11.14 -1.85
CA LEU A 249 -22.52 -10.58 -1.02
C LEU A 249 -23.11 -10.10 0.30
N LYS A 250 -22.57 -10.59 1.41
CA LYS A 250 -22.95 -10.22 2.77
C LYS A 250 -22.31 -8.87 3.13
N LYS A 251 -23.12 -7.91 3.54
CA LYS A 251 -22.65 -6.61 4.05
C LYS A 251 -22.52 -6.63 5.57
N LYS A 252 -21.71 -5.72 6.09
CA LYS A 252 -21.50 -5.57 7.53
C LYS A 252 -22.78 -5.26 8.32
N ASP A 253 -23.73 -4.55 7.73
CA ASP A 253 -25.04 -4.24 8.31
C ASP A 253 -26.03 -5.42 8.33
N GLY A 254 -25.59 -6.60 7.83
CA GLY A 254 -26.40 -7.80 7.74
C GLY A 254 -27.29 -7.88 6.49
N THR A 255 -27.31 -6.86 5.65
CA THR A 255 -28.00 -6.90 4.35
C THR A 255 -27.17 -7.68 3.31
N TYR A 256 -27.82 -8.00 2.19
CA TYR A 256 -27.21 -8.74 1.10
C TYR A 256 -27.33 -7.94 -0.20
N LEU A 257 -26.29 -8.00 -1.02
CA LEU A 257 -26.27 -7.43 -2.36
C LEU A 257 -26.04 -8.53 -3.38
N LYS A 258 -26.90 -8.63 -4.39
CA LYS A 258 -26.67 -9.58 -5.50
C LYS A 258 -25.54 -9.07 -6.38
N VAL A 259 -24.50 -9.88 -6.54
CA VAL A 259 -23.31 -9.52 -7.32
C VAL A 259 -23.02 -10.56 -8.42
N LEU A 260 -22.31 -10.09 -9.44
CA LEU A 260 -21.60 -10.93 -10.40
C LEU A 260 -20.11 -10.89 -10.05
N ASP A 261 -19.56 -12.04 -9.80
CA ASP A 261 -18.13 -12.30 -9.67
C ASP A 261 -17.56 -12.66 -11.03
N HIS A 262 -16.50 -11.99 -11.44
CA HIS A 262 -15.71 -12.36 -12.61
C HIS A 262 -14.26 -12.48 -12.19
N GLY A 263 -13.84 -13.72 -11.96
CA GLY A 263 -12.52 -14.07 -11.47
C GLY A 263 -11.60 -14.60 -12.56
N ARG A 264 -10.31 -14.49 -12.28
CA ARG A 264 -9.23 -15.11 -13.05
C ARG A 264 -8.17 -15.67 -12.13
N ILE A 265 -7.80 -16.94 -12.34
CA ILE A 265 -6.68 -17.54 -11.62
C ILE A 265 -5.35 -17.17 -12.27
N VAL A 266 -4.38 -16.78 -11.43
CA VAL A 266 -3.03 -16.37 -11.83
C VAL A 266 -2.01 -17.05 -10.93
N GLU A 267 -0.89 -17.49 -11.50
CA GLU A 267 0.27 -17.97 -10.73
C GLU A 267 1.05 -16.78 -10.21
N SER A 268 1.13 -16.64 -8.90
CA SER A 268 1.95 -15.62 -8.22
C SER A 268 3.23 -16.29 -7.72
N GLY A 269 4.38 -15.68 -8.00
CA GLY A 269 5.69 -16.21 -7.55
C GLY A 269 5.83 -16.30 -6.02
N HIS A 270 5.03 -15.53 -5.26
CA HIS A 270 5.09 -15.46 -3.79
C HIS A 270 3.94 -16.21 -3.10
N TYR A 271 2.71 -16.06 -3.62
CA TYR A 271 1.50 -16.62 -2.98
C TYR A 271 1.01 -17.91 -3.63
N GLY A 272 1.75 -18.44 -4.64
CA GLY A 272 1.25 -19.53 -5.46
C GLY A 272 0.06 -19.08 -6.33
N LYS A 273 -0.97 -19.91 -6.42
CA LYS A 273 -2.17 -19.54 -7.20
C LYS A 273 -3.05 -18.57 -6.43
N VAL A 274 -3.45 -17.49 -7.09
CA VAL A 274 -4.34 -16.47 -6.56
C VAL A 274 -5.46 -16.15 -7.55
N PHE A 275 -6.62 -15.76 -7.04
CA PHE A 275 -7.70 -15.20 -7.82
C PHE A 275 -7.63 -13.69 -7.87
N TYR A 276 -7.77 -13.12 -9.07
CA TYR A 276 -8.02 -11.72 -9.36
C TYR A 276 -9.47 -11.58 -9.74
N VAL A 277 -10.28 -10.87 -8.95
CA VAL A 277 -11.73 -10.88 -9.10
C VAL A 277 -12.29 -9.47 -9.16
N LEU A 278 -13.13 -9.22 -10.17
CA LEU A 278 -14.02 -8.08 -10.25
C LEU A 278 -15.41 -8.49 -9.73
N ILE A 279 -15.91 -7.72 -8.76
CA ILE A 279 -17.24 -7.89 -8.20
C ILE A 279 -18.11 -6.72 -8.66
N MET A 280 -19.19 -7.03 -9.33
CA MET A 280 -20.08 -6.04 -9.92
C MET A 280 -21.50 -6.18 -9.33
N ASP A 281 -22.10 -5.04 -8.95
CA ASP A 281 -23.50 -4.99 -8.53
C ASP A 281 -24.40 -5.38 -9.71
N TRP A 282 -25.12 -6.51 -9.54
CA TRP A 282 -25.95 -7.11 -10.59
C TRP A 282 -27.14 -6.22 -10.98
N ASP A 283 -27.77 -5.54 -10.03
CA ASP A 283 -28.95 -4.76 -10.29
C ASP A 283 -28.60 -3.42 -10.94
N SER A 284 -27.54 -2.79 -10.50
CA SER A 284 -26.99 -1.57 -11.14
C SER A 284 -26.56 -1.82 -12.58
N MET A 285 -26.00 -2.99 -12.88
CA MET A 285 -25.65 -3.36 -14.25
C MET A 285 -26.89 -3.52 -15.14
N LYS A 286 -27.91 -4.22 -14.66
CA LYS A 286 -29.15 -4.43 -15.42
C LYS A 286 -29.85 -3.12 -15.79
N GLU A 287 -29.91 -2.14 -14.89
CA GLU A 287 -30.50 -0.85 -15.16
C GLU A 287 -29.75 -0.11 -16.28
N LYS A 288 -28.43 -0.06 -16.22
CA LYS A 288 -27.59 0.60 -17.24
C LYS A 288 -27.70 -0.06 -18.62
N TYR A 289 -27.82 -1.37 -18.70
CA TYR A 289 -27.99 -2.09 -19.98
C TYR A 289 -29.41 -2.06 -20.52
N ARG A 290 -30.42 -1.84 -19.68
CA ARG A 290 -31.82 -1.71 -20.10
C ARG A 290 -32.10 -0.42 -20.88
N ASP A 291 -31.39 0.63 -20.56
CA ASP A 291 -31.50 1.94 -21.25
C ASP A 291 -30.61 2.00 -22.50
N SER A 292 -29.82 0.94 -22.80
CA SER A 292 -28.89 0.87 -23.94
C SER A 292 -29.32 -0.11 -25.06
N LEU A 293 -30.46 -0.80 -24.89
CA LEU A 293 -31.11 -1.70 -25.85
C LEU A 293 -32.46 -1.11 -26.26
#